data_6bc819d69862aef23564ea0c9ee68151
#
_entry.id   6bc819d69862aef23564ea0c9ee68151
#
_cell.length_a   1.000
_cell.length_b   1.000
_cell.length_c   1.000
_cell.angle_alpha   90.00
_cell.angle_beta   90.00
_cell.angle_gamma   90.00
#
_symmetry.space_group_name_H-M   'P 1'
#
loop_
_entity.id
_entity.type
_entity.pdbx_description
1 polymer ?
#
loop_
_entity_poly.entity_id
_entity_poly.type
_entity_poly.pdbx_seq_one_letter_code
_entity_poly.pdbx_strand_id
1 'polypeptide(L)'
;NKKGYLSEKTIQKVNEAMRELGYKPNNLARSLQGKSAKLIGLIFPKISHVFYAELIDKLEHELFKKGYKTIICNSEHDSEKEREYIEMLEANQVDGIISGSHNLGIEDYNRVTAPIISFDRNLSPDIPVVSSDNYAGGVLAAQTLAKTGAKSIIMITGNDNSNSPTGLR
;
A
#
# COMPACT_ATOMS: atom_id res chain seq x y z
N ASN A 1 -8.16 19.52 18.34
CA ASN A 1 -9.13 20.39 17.67
C ASN A 1 -8.75 21.84 17.88
N LYS A 2 -8.16 22.50 16.86
CA LYS A 2 -7.91 23.95 16.87
C LYS A 2 -9.19 24.76 16.52
N LYS A 3 -10.36 24.30 16.91
CA LYS A 3 -11.64 25.01 16.78
C LYS A 3 -12.09 25.48 18.16
N GLY A 4 -11.51 26.55 18.65
CA GLY A 4 -11.82 27.22 19.90
C GLY A 4 -10.56 27.82 20.49
N TYR A 5 -10.66 29.02 21.03
CA TYR A 5 -9.53 29.74 21.64
C TYR A 5 -9.23 29.07 23.00
N LEU A 6 -8.40 28.03 22.96
CA LEU A 6 -7.87 27.43 24.19
C LEU A 6 -6.51 28.05 24.47
N SER A 7 -6.32 28.59 25.67
CA SER A 7 -5.02 29.13 26.07
C SER A 7 -3.99 28.01 26.13
N GLU A 8 -2.72 28.31 25.86
CA GLU A 8 -1.61 27.36 25.97
C GLU A 8 -1.57 26.70 27.36
N LYS A 9 -1.87 27.44 28.42
CA LYS A 9 -1.97 26.93 29.80
C LYS A 9 -3.05 25.85 29.95
N THR A 10 -4.18 25.99 29.25
CA THR A 10 -5.26 24.98 29.26
C THR A 10 -4.81 23.71 28.51
N ILE A 11 -4.14 23.87 27.38
CA ILE A 11 -3.59 22.75 26.60
C ILE A 11 -2.55 21.97 27.41
N GLN A 12 -1.66 22.67 28.11
CA GLN A 12 -0.67 22.05 28.99
C GLN A 12 -1.33 21.24 30.12
N LYS A 13 -2.30 21.81 30.84
CA LYS A 13 -3.02 21.11 31.91
C LYS A 13 -3.73 19.84 31.41
N VAL A 14 -4.36 19.91 30.23
CA VAL A 14 -5.00 18.73 29.64
C VAL A 14 -3.97 17.66 29.29
N ASN A 15 -2.84 18.04 28.72
CA ASN A 15 -1.77 17.10 28.37
C ASN A 15 -1.10 16.48 29.61
N GLU A 16 -0.99 17.23 30.70
CA GLU A 16 -0.49 16.72 31.99
C GLU A 16 -1.46 15.70 32.58
N ALA A 17 -2.74 16.05 32.67
CA ALA A 17 -3.78 15.14 33.17
C ALA A 17 -3.89 13.86 32.30
N MET A 18 -3.76 13.98 30.98
CA MET A 18 -3.71 12.81 30.10
C MET A 18 -2.51 11.90 30.40
N ARG A 19 -1.35 12.48 30.69
CA ARG A 19 -0.13 11.71 31.05
C ARG A 19 -0.30 11.02 32.42
N GLU A 20 -0.78 11.74 33.42
CA GLU A 20 -1.01 11.22 34.78
C GLU A 20 -2.02 10.07 34.80
N LEU A 21 -3.09 10.18 34.02
CA LEU A 21 -4.13 9.16 33.91
C LEU A 21 -3.77 8.01 32.95
N GLY A 22 -2.63 8.06 32.26
CA GLY A 22 -2.27 7.12 31.21
C GLY A 22 -3.26 7.12 30.03
N TYR A 23 -4.03 8.20 29.86
CA TYR A 23 -5.05 8.29 28.82
C TYR A 23 -4.40 8.36 27.43
N LYS A 24 -4.73 7.40 26.60
CA LYS A 24 -4.36 7.36 25.19
C LYS A 24 -5.61 7.63 24.33
N PRO A 25 -5.64 8.68 23.49
CA PRO A 25 -6.73 8.89 22.57
C PRO A 25 -6.96 7.63 21.72
N ASN A 26 -8.19 7.13 21.71
CA ASN A 26 -8.56 6.00 20.87
C ASN A 26 -8.71 6.49 19.42
N ASN A 27 -7.79 6.05 18.54
CA ASN A 27 -7.81 6.43 17.14
C ASN A 27 -9.06 5.89 16.41
N LEU A 28 -9.56 4.71 16.83
CA LEU A 28 -10.79 4.14 16.29
C LEU A 28 -12.01 5.02 16.63
N ALA A 29 -12.10 5.54 17.87
CA ALA A 29 -13.15 6.48 18.25
C ALA A 29 -13.05 7.82 17.49
N ARG A 30 -11.87 8.20 17.03
CA ARG A 30 -11.65 9.39 16.20
C ARG A 30 -12.09 9.16 14.75
N SER A 31 -11.84 7.98 14.18
CA SER A 31 -12.29 7.64 12.82
C SER A 31 -13.80 7.56 12.72
N LEU A 32 -14.49 7.04 13.73
CA LEU A 32 -15.95 7.07 13.84
C LEU A 32 -16.56 8.50 13.85
N GLN A 33 -15.75 9.51 14.18
CA GLN A 33 -16.12 10.93 14.10
C GLN A 33 -15.74 11.57 12.75
N GLY A 34 -15.45 10.78 11.72
CA GLY A 34 -15.01 11.27 10.41
C GLY A 34 -13.60 11.88 10.40
N LYS A 35 -12.77 11.56 11.40
CA LYS A 35 -11.37 11.99 11.46
C LYS A 35 -10.47 10.85 11.00
N SER A 36 -9.36 11.17 10.33
CA SER A 36 -8.35 10.22 9.90
C SER A 36 -7.84 9.36 11.07
N ALA A 37 -7.82 8.03 10.87
CA ALA A 37 -7.23 7.07 11.80
C ALA A 37 -5.70 7.18 11.84
N LYS A 38 -5.10 7.80 10.82
CA LYS A 38 -3.66 7.86 10.57
C LYS A 38 -3.04 6.47 10.44
N LEU A 39 -3.76 5.58 9.73
CA LEU A 39 -3.41 4.19 9.53
C LEU A 39 -3.52 3.81 8.06
N ILE A 40 -2.50 3.16 7.51
CA ILE A 40 -2.44 2.66 6.13
C ILE A 40 -2.18 1.15 6.15
N GLY A 41 -2.94 0.41 5.35
CA GLY A 41 -2.71 -1.01 5.09
C GLY A 41 -1.69 -1.20 3.97
N LEU A 42 -0.73 -2.10 4.15
CA LEU A 42 0.22 -2.53 3.12
C LEU A 42 0.02 -4.02 2.89
N ILE A 43 -0.49 -4.43 1.73
CA ILE A 43 -0.74 -5.84 1.40
C ILE A 43 0.25 -6.26 0.31
N PHE A 44 1.12 -7.23 0.60
CA PHE A 44 2.11 -7.74 -0.33
C PHE A 44 2.15 -9.27 -0.33
N PRO A 45 2.50 -9.90 -1.47
CA PRO A 45 2.41 -11.36 -1.61
C PRO A 45 3.50 -12.10 -0.84
N LYS A 46 4.65 -11.48 -0.58
CA LYS A 46 5.76 -12.10 0.14
C LYS A 46 6.71 -11.06 0.73
N ILE A 47 6.50 -10.74 2.00
CA ILE A 47 7.29 -9.71 2.69
C ILE A 47 8.77 -10.09 2.88
N SER A 48 9.12 -11.37 2.82
CA SER A 48 10.51 -11.84 2.88
C SER A 48 11.27 -11.73 1.55
N HIS A 49 10.59 -11.37 0.44
CA HIS A 49 11.26 -11.14 -0.82
C HIS A 49 12.00 -9.79 -0.78
N VAL A 50 13.28 -9.76 -1.14
CA VAL A 50 14.17 -8.60 -1.02
C VAL A 50 13.53 -7.32 -1.59
N PHE A 51 12.96 -7.41 -2.79
CA PHE A 51 12.30 -6.27 -3.44
C PHE A 51 11.13 -5.71 -2.61
N TYR A 52 10.24 -6.59 -2.12
CA TYR A 52 9.10 -6.14 -1.30
C TYR A 52 9.54 -5.66 0.07
N ALA A 53 10.55 -6.28 0.66
CA ALA A 53 11.11 -5.83 1.94
C ALA A 53 11.64 -4.39 1.84
N GLU A 54 12.43 -4.08 0.81
CA GLU A 54 12.94 -2.72 0.58
C GLU A 54 11.83 -1.72 0.26
N LEU A 55 10.82 -2.13 -0.51
CA LEU A 55 9.68 -1.29 -0.84
C LEU A 55 8.86 -0.95 0.41
N ILE A 56 8.54 -1.96 1.23
CA ILE A 56 7.77 -1.81 2.47
C ILE A 56 8.53 -0.89 3.44
N ASP A 57 9.84 -1.09 3.60
CA ASP A 57 10.69 -0.24 4.44
C ASP A 57 10.60 1.24 4.04
N LYS A 58 10.74 1.53 2.75
CA LYS A 58 10.62 2.90 2.23
C LYS A 58 9.22 3.48 2.37
N LEU A 59 8.19 2.68 2.10
CA LEU A 59 6.80 3.10 2.26
C LEU A 59 6.49 3.42 3.72
N GLU A 60 6.89 2.54 4.65
CA GLU A 60 6.70 2.75 6.08
C GLU A 60 7.37 4.05 6.54
N HIS A 61 8.64 4.22 6.18
CA HIS A 61 9.42 5.40 6.54
C HIS A 61 8.77 6.71 6.05
N GLU A 62 8.34 6.78 4.79
CA GLU A 62 7.71 7.99 4.24
C GLU A 62 6.31 8.24 4.84
N LEU A 63 5.54 7.19 5.09
CA LEU A 63 4.25 7.28 5.76
C LEU A 63 4.41 7.74 7.20
N PHE A 64 5.41 7.21 7.92
CA PHE A 64 5.71 7.60 9.29
C PHE A 64 6.07 9.09 9.40
N LYS A 65 6.89 9.63 8.49
CA LYS A 65 7.21 11.06 8.41
C LYS A 65 5.96 11.94 8.25
N LYS A 66 4.94 11.42 7.57
CA LYS A 66 3.65 12.09 7.38
C LYS A 66 2.67 11.86 8.53
N GLY A 67 3.10 11.16 9.58
CA GLY A 67 2.32 10.87 10.79
C GLY A 67 1.35 9.70 10.65
N TYR A 68 1.52 8.85 9.63
CA TYR A 68 0.77 7.61 9.49
C TYR A 68 1.49 6.44 10.19
N LYS A 69 0.73 5.45 10.58
CA LYS A 69 1.20 4.12 10.99
C LYS A 69 0.81 3.12 9.92
N THR A 70 1.50 1.99 9.84
CA THR A 70 1.25 0.96 8.84
C THR A 70 0.85 -0.36 9.47
N ILE A 71 -0.05 -1.08 8.81
CA ILE A 71 -0.34 -2.50 9.06
C ILE A 71 0.20 -3.26 7.85
N ILE A 72 1.17 -4.13 8.07
CA ILE A 72 1.80 -4.93 7.02
C ILE A 72 1.12 -6.31 6.98
N CYS A 73 0.57 -6.66 5.81
CA CYS A 73 -0.15 -7.89 5.54
C CYS A 73 0.60 -8.73 4.50
N ASN A 74 0.88 -9.98 4.82
CA ASN A 74 1.55 -10.94 3.95
C ASN A 74 0.54 -11.94 3.38
N SER A 75 0.07 -11.72 2.14
CA SER A 75 -0.99 -12.53 1.54
C SER A 75 -0.54 -13.90 1.04
N GLU A 76 0.78 -14.12 0.85
CA GLU A 76 1.37 -15.40 0.43
C GLU A 76 0.80 -15.97 -0.89
N HIS A 77 0.32 -15.10 -1.77
CA HIS A 77 -0.39 -15.47 -3.01
C HIS A 77 -1.70 -16.23 -2.78
N ASP A 78 -2.29 -16.09 -1.60
CA ASP A 78 -3.54 -16.72 -1.21
C ASP A 78 -4.68 -15.68 -1.27
N SER A 79 -5.72 -15.96 -2.06
CA SER A 79 -6.85 -15.06 -2.26
C SER A 79 -7.74 -14.95 -1.02
N GLU A 80 -7.92 -16.02 -0.26
CA GLU A 80 -8.73 -15.97 0.97
C GLU A 80 -8.02 -15.12 2.04
N LYS A 81 -6.72 -15.35 2.20
CA LYS A 81 -5.91 -14.57 3.12
C LYS A 81 -5.87 -13.08 2.74
N GLU A 82 -5.82 -12.78 1.44
CA GLU A 82 -5.88 -11.41 0.94
C GLU A 82 -7.24 -10.77 1.27
N ARG A 83 -8.34 -11.50 1.09
CA ARG A 83 -9.70 -11.05 1.44
C ARG A 83 -9.83 -10.76 2.93
N GLU A 84 -9.41 -11.69 3.78
CA GLU A 84 -9.43 -11.52 5.23
C GLU A 84 -8.65 -10.27 5.69
N TYR A 85 -7.50 -10.00 5.06
CA TYR A 85 -6.73 -8.78 5.35
C TYR A 85 -7.45 -7.51 4.92
N ILE A 86 -8.10 -7.51 3.75
CA ILE A 86 -8.89 -6.35 3.30
C ILE A 86 -10.03 -6.09 4.29
N GLU A 87 -10.80 -7.11 4.65
CA GLU A 87 -11.88 -7.01 5.62
C GLU A 87 -11.38 -6.50 6.99
N MET A 88 -10.26 -7.02 7.47
CA MET A 88 -9.64 -6.55 8.71
C MET A 88 -9.22 -5.07 8.62
N LEU A 89 -8.63 -4.64 7.50
CA LEU A 89 -8.21 -3.26 7.30
C LEU A 89 -9.43 -2.31 7.25
N GLU A 90 -10.51 -2.70 6.57
CA GLU A 90 -11.75 -1.94 6.53
C GLU A 90 -12.41 -1.85 7.92
N ALA A 91 -12.46 -2.96 8.67
CA ALA A 91 -12.97 -2.99 10.05
C ALA A 91 -12.16 -2.07 10.97
N ASN A 92 -10.85 -1.91 10.72
CA ASN A 92 -9.99 -0.97 11.42
C ASN A 92 -10.07 0.47 10.87
N GLN A 93 -10.92 0.72 9.87
CA GLN A 93 -11.14 2.04 9.26
C GLN A 93 -9.83 2.71 8.84
N VAL A 94 -8.98 1.99 8.13
CA VAL A 94 -7.73 2.55 7.60
C VAL A 94 -8.02 3.70 6.65
N ASP A 95 -7.13 4.68 6.58
CA ASP A 95 -7.26 5.84 5.68
C ASP A 95 -6.97 5.47 4.21
N GLY A 96 -6.37 4.30 3.97
CA GLY A 96 -6.11 3.76 2.65
C GLY A 96 -5.32 2.47 2.68
N ILE A 97 -5.26 1.81 1.53
CA ILE A 97 -4.56 0.55 1.31
C ILE A 97 -3.59 0.71 0.14
N ILE A 98 -2.36 0.24 0.29
CA ILE A 98 -1.41 0.05 -0.81
C ILE A 98 -1.28 -1.46 -1.02
N SER A 99 -1.68 -1.95 -2.20
CA SER A 99 -1.65 -3.37 -2.52
C SER A 99 -0.66 -3.67 -3.64
N GLY A 100 0.27 -4.59 -3.37
CA GLY A 100 1.10 -5.28 -4.36
C GLY A 100 0.62 -6.72 -4.61
N SER A 101 -0.45 -7.14 -3.95
CA SER A 101 -1.13 -8.43 -4.18
C SER A 101 -2.21 -8.30 -5.24
N HIS A 102 -2.62 -9.45 -5.85
CA HIS A 102 -3.55 -9.46 -6.98
C HIS A 102 -4.20 -10.83 -7.15
N ASN A 103 -4.50 -11.48 -6.05
CA ASN A 103 -5.07 -12.84 -6.09
C ASN A 103 -6.61 -12.83 -6.14
N LEU A 104 -7.23 -11.67 -5.85
CA LEU A 104 -8.67 -11.47 -5.92
C LEU A 104 -9.12 -11.02 -7.31
N GLY A 105 -10.40 -11.20 -7.62
CA GLY A 105 -11.04 -10.68 -8.82
C GLY A 105 -11.34 -9.18 -8.72
N ILE A 106 -11.60 -8.55 -9.88
CA ILE A 106 -11.96 -7.12 -9.99
C ILE A 106 -13.19 -6.80 -9.11
N GLU A 107 -14.16 -7.71 -9.04
CA GLU A 107 -15.38 -7.49 -8.24
C GLU A 107 -15.12 -7.40 -6.75
N ASP A 108 -14.15 -8.16 -6.25
CA ASP A 108 -13.76 -8.10 -4.83
C ASP A 108 -13.17 -6.74 -4.49
N TYR A 109 -12.27 -6.24 -5.33
CA TYR A 109 -11.66 -4.91 -5.13
C TYR A 109 -12.66 -3.75 -5.28
N ASN A 110 -13.65 -3.88 -6.17
CA ASN A 110 -14.68 -2.85 -6.35
C ASN A 110 -15.63 -2.73 -5.14
N ARG A 111 -15.66 -3.72 -4.25
CA ARG A 111 -16.46 -3.67 -3.01
C ARG A 111 -15.74 -2.96 -1.86
N VAL A 112 -14.44 -2.77 -1.98
CA VAL A 112 -13.63 -2.13 -0.93
C VAL A 112 -13.94 -0.65 -0.87
N THR A 113 -14.31 -0.16 0.30
CA THR A 113 -14.69 1.25 0.53
C THR A 113 -13.52 2.15 0.85
N ALA A 114 -12.44 1.58 1.41
CA ALA A 114 -11.20 2.31 1.67
C ALA A 114 -10.50 2.67 0.35
N PRO A 115 -9.90 3.86 0.22
CA PRO A 115 -9.08 4.20 -0.94
C PRO A 115 -7.94 3.19 -1.15
N ILE A 116 -7.81 2.65 -2.36
CA ILE A 116 -6.75 1.71 -2.73
C ILE A 116 -5.83 2.35 -3.77
N ILE A 117 -4.53 2.10 -3.62
CA ILE A 117 -3.51 2.30 -4.66
C ILE A 117 -2.87 0.96 -4.95
N SER A 118 -2.82 0.58 -6.21
CA SER A 118 -2.14 -0.63 -6.66
C SER A 118 -0.67 -0.36 -6.96
N PHE A 119 0.17 -1.31 -6.60
CA PHE A 119 1.58 -1.31 -6.97
C PHE A 119 1.84 -2.37 -8.05
N ASP A 120 2.36 -1.91 -9.19
CA ASP A 120 2.81 -2.69 -10.35
C ASP A 120 1.75 -3.59 -11.01
N ARG A 121 0.47 -3.54 -10.59
CA ARG A 121 -0.59 -4.38 -11.16
C ARG A 121 -1.91 -3.65 -11.27
N ASN A 122 -2.67 -3.99 -12.29
CA ASN A 122 -4.00 -3.45 -12.50
C ASN A 122 -5.02 -4.30 -11.73
N LEU A 123 -5.59 -3.77 -10.66
CA LEU A 123 -6.59 -4.45 -9.83
C LEU A 123 -8.01 -4.19 -10.35
N SER A 124 -8.28 -2.97 -10.80
CA SER A 124 -9.54 -2.53 -11.37
C SER A 124 -9.30 -1.25 -12.19
N PRO A 125 -10.12 -0.94 -13.21
CA PRO A 125 -10.00 0.30 -13.98
C PRO A 125 -10.02 1.58 -13.13
N ASP A 126 -10.71 1.56 -12.00
CA ASP A 126 -10.90 2.71 -11.13
C ASP A 126 -9.82 2.83 -10.03
N ILE A 127 -8.94 1.84 -9.90
CA ILE A 127 -7.87 1.84 -8.90
C ILE A 127 -6.59 2.39 -9.53
N PRO A 128 -6.03 3.51 -9.01
CA PRO A 128 -4.77 4.05 -9.49
C PRO A 128 -3.63 3.04 -9.34
N VAL A 129 -2.77 2.96 -10.36
CA VAL A 129 -1.61 2.07 -10.38
C VAL A 129 -0.33 2.88 -10.38
N VAL A 130 0.61 2.52 -9.51
CA VAL A 130 1.99 3.01 -9.54
C VAL A 130 2.87 1.88 -10.08
N SER A 131 3.42 2.05 -11.27
CA SER A 131 4.24 1.04 -11.94
C SER A 131 5.45 1.65 -12.65
N SER A 132 6.42 0.81 -12.98
CA SER A 132 7.51 1.17 -13.87
C SER A 132 7.04 1.24 -15.33
N ASP A 133 7.72 2.05 -16.16
CA ASP A 133 7.55 1.99 -17.61
C ASP A 133 8.23 0.72 -18.16
N ASN A 134 7.46 -0.37 -18.13
CA ASN A 134 7.94 -1.69 -18.54
C ASN A 134 8.26 -1.75 -20.04
N TYR A 135 7.54 -0.99 -20.88
CA TYR A 135 7.81 -0.92 -22.31
C TYR A 135 9.15 -0.23 -22.60
N ALA A 136 9.38 0.94 -22.01
CA ALA A 136 10.66 1.64 -22.15
C ALA A 136 11.82 0.79 -21.60
N GLY A 137 11.60 0.07 -20.50
CA GLY A 137 12.57 -0.89 -19.96
C GLY A 137 12.92 -2.01 -20.94
N GLY A 138 11.92 -2.60 -21.59
CA GLY A 138 12.11 -3.62 -22.64
C GLY A 138 12.86 -3.11 -23.86
N VAL A 139 12.50 -1.91 -24.34
CA VAL A 139 13.21 -1.24 -25.46
C VAL A 139 14.67 -1.00 -25.11
N LEU A 140 14.96 -0.51 -23.90
CA LEU A 140 16.33 -0.26 -23.46
C LEU A 140 17.16 -1.55 -23.38
N ALA A 141 16.56 -2.63 -22.84
CA ALA A 141 17.20 -3.94 -22.78
C ALA A 141 17.53 -4.47 -24.19
N ALA A 142 16.56 -4.42 -25.12
CA ALA A 142 16.76 -4.85 -26.50
C ALA A 142 17.86 -4.02 -27.21
N GLN A 143 17.85 -2.70 -27.05
CA GLN A 143 18.89 -1.82 -27.62
C GLN A 143 20.27 -2.12 -27.03
N THR A 144 20.35 -2.42 -25.74
CA THR A 144 21.62 -2.77 -25.08
C THR A 144 22.18 -4.07 -25.64
N LEU A 145 21.33 -5.09 -25.81
CA LEU A 145 21.73 -6.36 -26.40
C LEU A 145 22.15 -6.21 -27.89
N ALA A 146 21.40 -5.41 -28.65
CA ALA A 146 21.75 -5.16 -30.04
C ALA A 146 23.17 -4.52 -30.22
N LYS A 147 23.56 -3.63 -29.30
CA LYS A 147 24.91 -3.01 -29.29
C LYS A 147 26.04 -4.02 -29.06
N THR A 148 25.75 -5.18 -28.46
CA THR A 148 26.75 -6.23 -28.26
C THR A 148 27.08 -7.02 -29.54
N GLY A 149 26.35 -6.78 -30.63
CA GLY A 149 26.49 -7.54 -31.88
C GLY A 149 25.81 -8.90 -31.85
N ALA A 150 24.99 -9.19 -30.87
CA ALA A 150 24.26 -10.44 -30.78
C ALA A 150 23.33 -10.62 -31.99
N LYS A 151 23.49 -11.76 -32.69
CA LYS A 151 22.69 -12.10 -33.87
C LYS A 151 21.38 -12.84 -33.51
N SER A 152 21.29 -13.35 -32.32
CA SER A 152 20.10 -14.05 -31.81
C SER A 152 19.92 -13.66 -30.35
N ILE A 153 18.67 -13.35 -29.98
CA ILE A 153 18.29 -12.96 -28.62
C ILE A 153 17.17 -13.90 -28.18
N ILE A 154 17.29 -14.48 -27.01
CA ILE A 154 16.26 -15.32 -26.41
C ILE A 154 15.70 -14.55 -25.20
N MET A 155 14.39 -14.44 -25.15
CA MET A 155 13.67 -13.85 -24.03
C MET A 155 12.95 -14.98 -23.26
N ILE A 156 13.16 -15.04 -21.94
CA ILE A 156 12.45 -15.94 -21.06
C ILE A 156 11.42 -15.12 -20.31
N THR A 157 10.15 -15.42 -20.52
CA THR A 157 9.02 -14.73 -19.88
C THR A 157 8.26 -15.67 -18.95
N GLY A 158 7.44 -15.10 -18.07
CA GLY A 158 6.42 -15.87 -17.35
C GLY A 158 5.28 -16.31 -18.28
N ASN A 159 4.27 -17.00 -17.71
CA ASN A 159 3.11 -17.47 -18.47
C ASN A 159 2.29 -16.28 -18.98
N ASP A 160 2.00 -16.22 -20.28
CA ASP A 160 1.31 -15.10 -20.97
C ASP A 160 -0.15 -14.87 -20.53
N ASN A 161 -0.72 -15.78 -19.74
CA ASN A 161 -2.11 -15.70 -19.28
C ASN A 161 -2.32 -14.80 -18.04
N SER A 162 -1.30 -14.12 -17.57
CA SER A 162 -1.43 -13.17 -16.48
C SER A 162 -1.54 -11.75 -17.03
N ASN A 163 -2.52 -10.97 -16.58
CA ASN A 163 -2.60 -9.50 -16.74
C ASN A 163 -1.42 -8.82 -16.02
N SER A 164 -0.24 -9.41 -16.13
CA SER A 164 0.97 -8.96 -15.48
C SER A 164 1.60 -7.82 -16.28
N PRO A 165 2.01 -6.71 -15.66
CA PRO A 165 2.74 -5.63 -16.32
C PRO A 165 4.03 -6.09 -16.99
N THR A 166 4.55 -7.25 -16.62
CA THR A 166 5.72 -7.87 -17.27
C THR A 166 5.46 -8.31 -18.71
N GLY A 167 4.21 -8.52 -19.11
CA GLY A 167 3.84 -8.78 -20.52
C GLY A 167 4.04 -7.58 -21.47
N LEU A 168 4.28 -6.39 -20.91
CA LEU A 168 4.54 -5.15 -21.67
C LEU A 168 6.04 -4.90 -21.92
N ARG A 169 6.92 -5.78 -21.46
CA ARG A 169 8.38 -5.65 -21.66
C ARG A 169 8.85 -6.11 -23.01
#